data_0d077dfacb4bd44f00363b2594300126
#
_entry.id   0d077dfacb4bd44f00363b2594300126
#
_cell.length_a   1.000
_cell.length_b   1.000
_cell.length_c   1.000
_cell.angle_alpha   90.00
_cell.angle_beta   90.00
_cell.angle_gamma   90.00
#
_symmetry.space_group_name_H-M   'P 1'
#
loop_
_entity.id
_entity.type
_entity.pdbx_description
1 polymer ?
#
loop_
_entity_poly.entity_id
_entity_poly.type
_entity_poly.pdbx_seq_one_letter_code
_entity_poly.pdbx_strand_id
1 'polypeptide(L)'
;MQGLKPYTALQLAGRDVYLREGCYNCHSQMIRPFRAETLRYGHYSVAGEFVYDHPFQWGSKRTGPDLHRVGGKYSDEWHRIHLINPRDVVPESNMPAYPWLEKAMVNPADMAPRMRALRTVGVPYTDEEIAASAEDVKGKTELEALISYLQVLGRALR
;
A
#
# COMPACT_ATOMS: atom_id res chain seq x y z
N MET A 1 -17.61 -3.19 -5.87
CA MET A 1 -17.50 -1.72 -6.05
C MET A 1 -17.01 -1.46 -7.45
N GLN A 2 -17.67 -0.57 -8.17
CA GLN A 2 -17.28 -0.22 -9.53
C GLN A 2 -15.92 0.51 -9.49
N GLY A 3 -14.96 0.09 -10.34
CA GLY A 3 -13.61 0.70 -10.39
C GLY A 3 -12.56 0.09 -9.47
N LEU A 4 -12.92 -0.75 -8.50
CA LEU A 4 -11.94 -1.48 -7.70
C LEU A 4 -11.33 -2.62 -8.53
N LYS A 5 -10.01 -2.70 -8.51
CA LYS A 5 -9.24 -3.76 -9.18
C LYS A 5 -8.35 -4.47 -8.16
N PRO A 6 -8.01 -5.74 -8.38
CA PRO A 6 -6.95 -6.40 -7.61
C PRO A 6 -5.63 -5.61 -7.69
N TYR A 7 -4.79 -5.77 -6.70
CA TYR A 7 -3.44 -5.20 -6.74
C TYR A 7 -2.63 -5.80 -7.89
N THR A 8 -1.92 -4.96 -8.62
CA THR A 8 -0.90 -5.46 -9.57
C THR A 8 0.21 -6.18 -8.81
N ALA A 9 1.06 -6.94 -9.52
CA ALA A 9 2.18 -7.65 -8.88
C ALA A 9 3.08 -6.69 -8.08
N LEU A 10 3.38 -5.51 -8.63
CA LEU A 10 4.21 -4.51 -7.94
C LEU A 10 3.49 -3.92 -6.70
N GLN A 11 2.20 -3.62 -6.79
CA GLN A 11 1.41 -3.14 -5.66
C GLN A 11 1.28 -4.19 -4.56
N LEU A 12 1.12 -5.47 -4.95
CA LEU A 12 1.08 -6.58 -4.01
C LEU A 12 2.43 -6.76 -3.29
N ALA A 13 3.55 -6.67 -4.01
CA ALA A 13 4.88 -6.66 -3.41
C ALA A 13 5.05 -5.51 -2.42
N GLY A 14 4.56 -4.32 -2.77
CA GLY A 14 4.57 -3.15 -1.87
C GLY A 14 3.71 -3.35 -0.61
N ARG A 15 2.56 -4.01 -0.75
CA ARG A 15 1.73 -4.40 0.39
C ARG A 15 2.46 -5.36 1.32
N ASP A 16 3.22 -6.31 0.77
CA ASP A 16 4.03 -7.23 1.58
C ASP A 16 5.14 -6.50 2.35
N VAL A 17 5.78 -5.52 1.73
CA VAL A 17 6.74 -4.64 2.41
C VAL A 17 6.05 -3.85 3.53
N TYR A 18 4.89 -3.26 3.27
CA TYR A 18 4.09 -2.54 4.26
C TYR A 18 3.77 -3.39 5.50
N LEU A 19 3.41 -4.66 5.29
CA LEU A 19 3.14 -5.61 6.38
C LEU A 19 4.42 -6.01 7.12
N ARG A 20 5.47 -6.33 6.41
CA ARG A 20 6.75 -6.77 6.97
C ARG A 20 7.41 -5.70 7.82
N GLU A 21 7.42 -4.45 7.34
CA GLU A 21 7.99 -3.31 8.06
C GLU A 21 7.09 -2.80 9.20
N GLY A 22 5.85 -3.33 9.32
CA GLY A 22 4.96 -3.02 10.43
C GLY A 22 4.34 -1.63 10.36
N CYS A 23 4.16 -1.05 9.17
CA CYS A 23 3.58 0.29 8.97
C CYS A 23 2.21 0.43 9.64
N TYR A 24 1.41 -0.64 9.64
CA TYR A 24 0.09 -0.71 10.28
C TYR A 24 0.12 -0.54 11.81
N ASN A 25 1.30 -0.68 12.45
CA ASN A 25 1.44 -0.45 13.89
C ASN A 25 1.33 1.04 14.26
N CYS A 26 1.62 1.94 13.31
CA CYS A 26 1.59 3.38 13.51
C CYS A 26 0.54 4.09 12.65
N HIS A 27 0.11 3.47 11.54
CA HIS A 27 -0.84 4.02 10.58
C HIS A 27 -2.08 3.14 10.46
N SER A 28 -3.27 3.71 10.61
CA SER A 28 -4.52 3.05 10.23
C SER A 28 -4.78 3.19 8.72
N GLN A 29 -5.66 2.35 8.19
CA GLN A 29 -6.23 2.46 6.85
C GLN A 29 -7.77 2.42 6.93
N MET A 30 -8.35 3.14 7.88
CA MET A 30 -9.80 3.21 8.05
C MET A 30 -10.20 4.60 8.54
N ILE A 31 -10.77 5.38 7.64
CA ILE A 31 -11.36 6.68 7.95
C ILE A 31 -12.78 6.43 8.49
N ARG A 32 -13.04 6.87 9.71
CA ARG A 32 -14.35 6.72 10.36
C ARG A 32 -15.34 7.74 9.82
N PRO A 33 -16.68 7.48 9.86
CA PRO A 33 -17.70 8.37 9.32
C PRO A 33 -18.01 9.57 10.26
N PHE A 34 -16.97 10.14 10.87
CA PHE A 34 -17.07 11.34 11.69
C PHE A 34 -16.67 12.57 10.92
N ARG A 35 -17.37 13.68 11.12
CA ARG A 35 -17.12 14.93 10.40
C ARG A 35 -15.64 15.36 10.48
N ALA A 36 -15.02 15.29 11.65
CA ALA A 36 -13.63 15.67 11.82
C ALA A 36 -12.66 14.81 10.99
N GLU A 37 -12.95 13.51 10.85
CA GLU A 37 -12.13 12.60 10.05
C GLU A 37 -12.31 12.80 8.56
N THR A 38 -13.55 12.94 8.11
CA THR A 38 -13.84 13.16 6.69
C THR A 38 -13.33 14.51 6.19
N LEU A 39 -13.34 15.54 7.03
CA LEU A 39 -12.72 16.84 6.71
C LEU A 39 -11.18 16.73 6.60
N ARG A 40 -10.56 15.89 7.43
CA ARG A 40 -9.10 15.73 7.45
C ARG A 40 -8.58 14.83 6.34
N TYR A 41 -9.24 13.69 6.09
CA TYR A 41 -8.72 12.63 5.24
C TYR A 41 -9.50 12.45 3.92
N GLY A 42 -10.71 12.96 3.83
CA GLY A 42 -11.63 12.70 2.72
C GLY A 42 -12.72 11.69 3.09
N HIS A 43 -13.37 11.13 2.09
CA HIS A 43 -14.51 10.23 2.29
C HIS A 43 -14.19 9.07 3.25
N TYR A 44 -15.10 8.76 4.17
CA TYR A 44 -14.93 7.63 5.09
C TYR A 44 -14.79 6.30 4.35
N SER A 45 -14.08 5.36 4.97
CA SER A 45 -13.81 4.05 4.41
C SER A 45 -15.08 3.20 4.36
N VAL A 46 -15.29 2.49 3.25
CA VAL A 46 -16.39 1.54 3.09
C VAL A 46 -15.87 0.13 2.81
N ALA A 47 -16.56 -0.88 3.31
CA ALA A 47 -16.12 -2.28 3.23
C ALA A 47 -15.83 -2.73 1.79
N GLY A 48 -16.58 -2.22 0.82
CA GLY A 48 -16.39 -2.56 -0.59
C GLY A 48 -15.03 -2.18 -1.17
N GLU A 49 -14.28 -1.26 -0.56
CA GLU A 49 -12.95 -0.88 -1.01
C GLU A 49 -11.87 -1.92 -0.67
N PHE A 50 -12.17 -2.86 0.23
CA PHE A 50 -11.22 -3.82 0.79
C PHE A 50 -11.51 -5.29 0.42
N VAL A 51 -12.40 -5.54 -0.54
CA VAL A 51 -12.80 -6.92 -0.88
C VAL A 51 -11.66 -7.80 -1.37
N TYR A 52 -10.56 -7.22 -1.84
CA TYR A 52 -9.35 -7.91 -2.27
C TYR A 52 -8.22 -7.88 -1.25
N ASP A 53 -8.44 -7.29 -0.07
CA ASP A 53 -7.47 -7.27 1.03
C ASP A 53 -7.60 -8.52 1.90
N HIS A 54 -6.53 -9.30 1.96
CA HIS A 54 -6.42 -10.51 2.77
C HIS A 54 -5.11 -10.48 3.56
N PRO A 55 -5.16 -10.10 4.87
CA PRO A 55 -6.25 -9.49 5.64
C PRO A 55 -6.38 -7.98 5.46
N PHE A 56 -7.47 -7.39 5.99
CA PHE A 56 -7.66 -5.95 6.09
C PHE A 56 -6.58 -5.30 6.95
N GLN A 57 -6.16 -4.07 6.55
CA GLN A 57 -5.17 -3.28 7.28
C GLN A 57 -5.82 -2.09 8.01
N TRP A 58 -7.03 -2.25 8.50
CA TRP A 58 -7.81 -1.16 9.08
C TRP A 58 -7.12 -0.53 10.29
N GLY A 59 -7.06 -1.20 11.42
CA GLY A 59 -6.44 -0.71 12.63
C GLY A 59 -7.06 0.57 13.18
N SER A 60 -6.72 0.90 14.42
CA SER A 60 -7.19 2.12 15.09
C SER A 60 -6.04 2.99 15.62
N LYS A 61 -4.81 2.48 15.62
CA LYS A 61 -3.66 3.23 16.10
C LYS A 61 -3.20 4.24 15.03
N ARG A 62 -2.97 5.47 15.46
CA ARG A 62 -2.57 6.59 14.62
C ARG A 62 -1.45 7.39 15.27
N THR A 63 -0.30 6.74 15.50
CA THR A 63 0.94 7.47 15.81
C THR A 63 1.30 8.38 14.64
N GLY A 64 1.10 7.89 13.42
CA GLY A 64 1.05 8.67 12.19
C GLY A 64 -0.38 8.79 11.65
N PRO A 65 -0.60 9.55 10.55
CA PRO A 65 -1.93 9.74 9.96
C PRO A 65 -2.49 8.47 9.34
N ASP A 66 -3.82 8.43 9.17
CA ASP A 66 -4.48 7.40 8.37
C ASP A 66 -4.04 7.46 6.91
N LEU A 67 -3.80 6.31 6.29
CA LEU A 67 -3.26 6.19 4.94
C LEU A 67 -4.30 5.79 3.88
N HIS A 68 -5.56 5.56 4.25
CA HIS A 68 -6.53 5.04 3.28
C HIS A 68 -6.79 5.96 2.09
N ARG A 69 -6.58 7.29 2.22
CA ARG A 69 -6.72 8.26 1.13
C ARG A 69 -5.38 8.89 0.71
N VAL A 70 -4.27 8.21 0.98
CA VAL A 70 -2.96 8.77 0.66
C VAL A 70 -2.63 8.70 -0.84
N GLY A 71 -3.19 7.74 -1.56
CA GLY A 71 -2.94 7.54 -2.99
C GLY A 71 -3.19 8.81 -3.80
N GLY A 72 -2.20 9.29 -4.55
CA GLY A 72 -2.27 10.53 -5.34
C GLY A 72 -2.30 11.82 -4.53
N LYS A 73 -2.08 11.78 -3.21
CA LYS A 73 -1.99 12.97 -2.36
C LYS A 73 -0.59 13.61 -2.44
N TYR A 74 0.43 12.79 -2.48
CA TYR A 74 1.83 13.20 -2.60
C TYR A 74 2.45 12.58 -3.84
N SER A 75 3.52 13.20 -4.36
CA SER A 75 4.30 12.65 -5.48
C SER A 75 5.11 11.42 -5.06
N ASP A 76 5.52 10.61 -6.03
CA ASP A 76 6.40 9.45 -5.77
C ASP A 76 7.71 9.90 -5.16
N GLU A 77 8.27 11.04 -5.59
CA GLU A 77 9.50 11.58 -5.05
C GLU A 77 9.33 12.03 -3.58
N TRP A 78 8.19 12.62 -3.23
CA TRP A 78 7.89 12.94 -1.83
C TRP A 78 7.85 11.67 -0.97
N HIS A 79 7.20 10.61 -1.45
CA HIS A 79 7.17 9.33 -0.76
C HIS A 79 8.56 8.73 -0.62
N ARG A 80 9.38 8.81 -1.69
CA ARG A 80 10.76 8.31 -1.66
C ARG A 80 11.57 8.98 -0.56
N ILE A 81 11.63 10.30 -0.54
CA ILE A 81 12.37 11.06 0.47
C ILE A 81 11.83 10.77 1.87
N HIS A 82 10.50 10.80 2.04
CA HIS A 82 9.85 10.56 3.32
C HIS A 82 10.11 9.15 3.89
N LEU A 83 10.14 8.14 3.06
CA LEU A 83 10.41 6.76 3.50
C LEU A 83 11.88 6.51 3.80
N ILE A 84 12.79 7.10 3.04
CA ILE A 84 14.24 7.01 3.30
C ILE A 84 14.57 7.69 4.63
N ASN A 85 14.13 8.95 4.81
CA ASN A 85 14.28 9.68 6.07
C ASN A 85 13.13 10.67 6.27
N PRO A 86 12.14 10.38 7.12
CA PRO A 86 10.97 11.25 7.30
C PRO A 86 11.31 12.70 7.69
N ARG A 87 12.40 12.91 8.41
CA ARG A 87 12.82 14.24 8.88
C ARG A 87 13.30 15.17 7.77
N ASP A 88 13.60 14.63 6.59
CA ASP A 88 14.02 15.45 5.44
C ASP A 88 12.82 16.24 4.84
N VAL A 89 11.58 15.80 5.11
CA VAL A 89 10.35 16.50 4.67
C VAL A 89 9.49 16.98 5.83
N VAL A 90 9.64 16.37 7.02
CA VAL A 90 8.94 16.75 8.26
C VAL A 90 9.95 16.71 9.41
N PRO A 91 10.66 17.80 9.72
CA PRO A 91 11.77 17.81 10.67
C PRO A 91 11.44 17.24 12.06
N GLU A 92 10.20 17.44 12.55
CA GLU A 92 9.74 16.97 13.86
C GLU A 92 9.20 15.52 13.82
N SER A 93 9.33 14.81 12.71
CA SER A 93 8.77 13.47 12.56
C SER A 93 9.42 12.48 13.52
N ASN A 94 8.57 11.74 14.26
CA ASN A 94 8.99 10.60 15.07
C ASN A 94 8.93 9.26 14.30
N MET A 95 8.54 9.28 13.03
CA MET A 95 8.53 8.09 12.18
C MET A 95 9.95 7.58 11.98
N PRO A 96 10.18 6.25 12.08
CA PRO A 96 11.48 5.66 11.75
C PRO A 96 11.86 5.88 10.28
N ALA A 97 13.15 5.89 9.99
CA ALA A 97 13.67 5.89 8.63
C ALA A 97 13.79 4.45 8.10
N TYR A 98 13.60 4.27 6.80
CA TYR A 98 13.66 2.97 6.11
C TYR A 98 14.61 3.00 4.90
N PRO A 99 15.89 3.43 5.07
CA PRO A 99 16.82 3.64 3.94
C PRO A 99 17.17 2.35 3.20
N TRP A 100 17.04 1.18 3.83
CA TRP A 100 17.34 -0.11 3.20
C TRP A 100 16.37 -0.46 2.05
N LEU A 101 15.14 0.06 2.06
CA LEU A 101 14.14 -0.21 1.03
C LEU A 101 14.57 0.26 -0.37
N GLU A 102 15.41 1.28 -0.44
CA GLU A 102 15.96 1.79 -1.71
C GLU A 102 16.94 0.81 -2.37
N LYS A 103 17.58 -0.06 -1.57
CA LYS A 103 18.57 -1.02 -2.04
C LYS A 103 18.05 -2.45 -2.11
N ALA A 104 17.05 -2.78 -1.28
CA ALA A 104 16.44 -4.09 -1.28
C ALA A 104 15.60 -4.28 -2.54
N MET A 105 15.77 -5.43 -3.18
CA MET A 105 15.07 -5.75 -4.43
C MET A 105 13.88 -6.66 -4.16
N VAL A 106 12.78 -6.42 -4.86
CA VAL A 106 11.64 -7.35 -4.87
C VAL A 106 12.10 -8.68 -5.46
N ASN A 107 11.75 -9.79 -4.80
CA ASN A 107 12.02 -11.12 -5.33
C ASN A 107 10.92 -11.54 -6.33
N PRO A 108 11.21 -11.62 -7.64
CA PRO A 108 10.21 -11.96 -8.64
C PRO A 108 9.57 -13.36 -8.44
N ALA A 109 10.33 -14.31 -7.86
CA ALA A 109 9.86 -15.68 -7.66
C ALA A 109 8.68 -15.79 -6.67
N ASP A 110 8.51 -14.79 -5.79
CA ASP A 110 7.45 -14.79 -4.79
C ASP A 110 6.07 -14.40 -5.35
N MET A 111 6.01 -13.70 -6.49
CA MET A 111 4.79 -13.05 -6.94
C MET A 111 3.73 -14.06 -7.44
N ALA A 112 4.10 -14.96 -8.33
CA ALA A 112 3.16 -15.93 -8.88
C ALA A 112 2.55 -16.87 -7.80
N PRO A 113 3.30 -17.42 -6.83
CA PRO A 113 2.72 -18.17 -5.72
C PRO A 113 1.74 -17.35 -4.89
N ARG A 114 2.05 -16.07 -4.60
CA ARG A 114 1.18 -15.18 -3.83
C ARG A 114 -0.13 -14.88 -4.54
N MET A 115 -0.07 -14.54 -5.83
CA MET A 115 -1.26 -14.26 -6.63
C MET A 115 -2.14 -15.51 -6.77
N ARG A 116 -1.54 -16.71 -6.93
CA ARG A 116 -2.29 -17.96 -6.89
C ARG A 116 -2.99 -18.20 -5.56
N ALA A 117 -2.31 -17.95 -4.44
CA ALA A 117 -2.90 -18.08 -3.11
C ALA A 117 -4.08 -17.12 -2.93
N LEU A 118 -3.96 -15.86 -3.35
CA LEU A 118 -5.04 -14.88 -3.31
C LEU A 118 -6.21 -15.28 -4.21
N ARG A 119 -5.96 -15.89 -5.37
CA ARG A 119 -7.00 -16.40 -6.24
C ARG A 119 -7.83 -17.49 -5.56
N THR A 120 -7.24 -18.34 -4.72
CA THR A 120 -7.99 -19.36 -3.97
C THR A 120 -8.96 -18.79 -2.95
N VAL A 121 -8.73 -17.56 -2.48
CA VAL A 121 -9.63 -16.83 -1.57
C VAL A 121 -10.50 -15.78 -2.29
N GLY A 122 -10.59 -15.86 -3.62
CA GLY A 122 -11.57 -15.13 -4.40
C GLY A 122 -11.07 -13.85 -5.08
N VAL A 123 -9.78 -13.54 -5.05
CA VAL A 123 -9.23 -12.43 -5.84
C VAL A 123 -9.15 -12.84 -7.32
N PRO A 124 -9.74 -12.09 -8.26
CA PRO A 124 -9.94 -12.52 -9.65
C PRO A 124 -8.68 -12.31 -10.53
N TYR A 125 -7.54 -12.86 -10.12
CA TYR A 125 -6.35 -12.86 -10.97
C TYR A 125 -6.48 -13.84 -12.14
N THR A 126 -6.12 -13.40 -13.34
CA THR A 126 -6.07 -14.27 -14.51
C THR A 126 -4.77 -15.07 -14.58
N ASP A 127 -4.72 -16.10 -15.44
CA ASP A 127 -3.49 -16.88 -15.63
C ASP A 127 -2.41 -16.03 -16.28
N GLU A 128 -2.77 -15.10 -17.18
CA GLU A 128 -1.86 -14.16 -17.84
C GLU A 128 -1.23 -13.20 -16.81
N GLU A 129 -2.02 -12.62 -15.91
CA GLU A 129 -1.50 -11.74 -14.85
C GLU A 129 -0.54 -12.49 -13.93
N ILE A 130 -0.86 -13.73 -13.56
CA ILE A 130 0.02 -14.55 -12.72
C ILE A 130 1.31 -14.90 -13.47
N ALA A 131 1.23 -15.23 -14.76
CA ALA A 131 2.41 -15.56 -15.56
C ALA A 131 3.34 -14.35 -15.77
N ALA A 132 2.78 -13.15 -15.97
CA ALA A 132 3.55 -11.92 -16.16
C ALA A 132 4.16 -11.37 -14.86
N SER A 133 3.66 -11.79 -13.69
CA SER A 133 3.93 -11.16 -12.40
C SER A 133 5.41 -11.05 -12.03
N ALA A 134 6.22 -12.05 -12.38
CA ALA A 134 7.66 -12.05 -12.11
C ALA A 134 8.40 -10.99 -12.95
N GLU A 135 8.02 -10.82 -14.21
CA GLU A 135 8.62 -9.80 -15.09
C GLU A 135 8.18 -8.39 -14.70
N ASP A 136 6.93 -8.22 -14.24
CA ASP A 136 6.39 -6.93 -13.80
C ASP A 136 7.16 -6.32 -12.61
N VAL A 137 7.78 -7.16 -11.77
CA VAL A 137 8.55 -6.69 -10.60
C VAL A 137 10.06 -6.81 -10.76
N LYS A 138 10.53 -7.37 -11.87
CA LYS A 138 11.95 -7.57 -12.11
C LYS A 138 12.71 -6.24 -12.13
N GLY A 139 13.78 -6.18 -11.35
CA GLY A 139 14.60 -4.98 -11.23
C GLY A 139 13.95 -3.86 -10.42
N LYS A 140 12.82 -4.11 -9.76
CA LYS A 140 12.16 -3.14 -8.88
C LYS A 140 12.68 -3.24 -7.46
N THR A 141 12.87 -2.08 -6.83
CA THR A 141 13.20 -2.00 -5.42
C THR A 141 11.96 -2.17 -4.55
N GLU A 142 12.18 -2.56 -3.30
CA GLU A 142 11.09 -2.62 -2.31
C GLU A 142 10.48 -1.24 -2.05
N LEU A 143 11.28 -0.17 -2.16
CA LEU A 143 10.80 1.20 -2.06
C LEU A 143 9.84 1.56 -3.20
N GLU A 144 10.18 1.24 -4.46
CA GLU A 144 9.28 1.45 -5.61
C GLU A 144 7.97 0.67 -5.44
N ALA A 145 8.07 -0.58 -4.96
CA ALA A 145 6.89 -1.40 -4.69
C ALA A 145 6.00 -0.79 -3.60
N LEU A 146 6.58 -0.36 -2.49
CA LEU A 146 5.84 0.29 -1.40
C LEU A 146 5.17 1.59 -1.87
N ILE A 147 5.86 2.43 -2.64
CA ILE A 147 5.27 3.64 -3.21
C ILE A 147 4.09 3.28 -4.12
N SER A 148 4.25 2.29 -4.99
CA SER A 148 3.16 1.82 -5.87
C SER A 148 1.93 1.38 -5.07
N TYR A 149 2.12 0.67 -3.95
CA TYR A 149 1.03 0.31 -3.03
C TYR A 149 0.37 1.53 -2.39
N LEU A 150 1.16 2.47 -1.84
CA LEU A 150 0.62 3.68 -1.22
C LEU A 150 -0.18 4.54 -2.22
N GLN A 151 0.27 4.62 -3.46
CA GLN A 151 -0.38 5.40 -4.52
C GLN A 151 -1.72 4.84 -5.00
N VAL A 152 -2.04 3.58 -4.74
CA VAL A 152 -3.33 3.00 -5.10
C VAL A 152 -4.37 3.10 -3.99
N LEU A 153 -3.96 3.37 -2.75
CA LEU A 153 -4.86 3.41 -1.59
C LEU A 153 -5.97 4.44 -1.76
N GLY A 154 -7.20 3.98 -1.58
CA GLY A 154 -8.41 4.80 -1.56
C GLY A 154 -8.81 5.43 -2.90
N ARG A 155 -8.26 5.00 -4.03
CA ARG A 155 -8.57 5.59 -5.35
C ARG A 155 -9.89 5.12 -5.95
N ALA A 156 -10.50 4.07 -5.43
CA ALA A 156 -11.76 3.52 -5.95
C ALA A 156 -12.99 4.43 -5.72
N LEU A 157 -12.90 5.39 -4.80
CA LEU A 157 -13.96 6.38 -4.49
C LEU A 157 -13.56 7.83 -4.83
N ARG A 158 -12.66 8.02 -5.77
CA ARG A 158 -12.32 9.35 -6.27
C ARG A 158 -12.92 9.59 -7.65
#